data_5745adf3812baf7c067482bdf6cd7965
#
_entry.id   5745adf3812baf7c067482bdf6cd7965
#
_cell.length_a   1.000
_cell.length_b   1.000
_cell.length_c   1.000
_cell.angle_alpha   90.00
_cell.angle_beta   90.00
_cell.angle_gamma   90.00
#
_symmetry.space_group_name_H-M   'P 1'
#
loop_
_entity.id
_entity.type
_entity.pdbx_description
1 polymer ?
#
loop_
_entity_poly.entity_id
_entity_poly.type
_entity_poly.pdbx_seq_one_letter_code
_entity_poly.pdbx_strand_id
1 'polypeptide(L)'
;RHIPRTDALLALAQDTPLAAHALKSLARTTQDACRRHLIPPHAAEAYFLALVGKGVASMTPVLNATGVVVHTNVGRAALAPEAVDALVDAAGYVDVEMDLATGRRSRNRGAGARGALLAACPAAEDALVVNNGAGALLLANAALAEHSRVLISRGELIEIGAGFRLPELIESARVELVEVGATNRTHPHDYERAASGASAILKVHPSNYRVHGFTAEAGVAQLRHIADAHELSLIVDTGSGLLRPDPALPDEPDATTALRAGADIVLFSGDKLLGGPQAGVILGRKDAVERLRRHPLARAV
;
A
#
# COMPACT_ATOMS: atom_id res chain seq x y z
N ARG A 1 -38.02 -9.42 -33.69
CA ARG A 1 -36.69 -8.89 -34.10
C ARG A 1 -35.65 -9.75 -33.43
N HIS A 2 -34.77 -10.32 -34.26
CA HIS A 2 -33.84 -11.36 -33.78
C HIS A 2 -32.62 -10.75 -33.12
N ILE A 3 -32.13 -11.42 -32.03
CA ILE A 3 -30.83 -11.15 -31.42
C ILE A 3 -29.76 -11.51 -32.44
N PRO A 4 -28.75 -10.65 -32.71
CA PRO A 4 -27.68 -10.94 -33.66
C PRO A 4 -26.94 -12.23 -33.33
N ARG A 5 -26.55 -12.98 -34.35
CA ARG A 5 -25.76 -14.19 -34.23
C ARG A 5 -24.31 -13.84 -33.82
N THR A 6 -23.63 -14.78 -33.16
CA THR A 6 -22.23 -14.58 -32.72
C THR A 6 -21.31 -14.23 -33.89
N ASP A 7 -21.44 -14.95 -35.02
CA ASP A 7 -20.65 -14.70 -36.22
C ASP A 7 -20.88 -13.31 -36.81
N ALA A 8 -22.12 -12.81 -36.80
CA ALA A 8 -22.43 -11.46 -37.25
C ALA A 8 -21.78 -10.38 -36.35
N LEU A 9 -21.81 -10.56 -35.03
CA LEU A 9 -21.13 -9.65 -34.10
C LEU A 9 -19.60 -9.69 -34.27
N LEU A 10 -19.03 -10.89 -34.42
CA LEU A 10 -17.58 -11.02 -34.60
C LEU A 10 -17.07 -10.38 -35.89
N ALA A 11 -17.89 -10.40 -36.94
CA ALA A 11 -17.57 -9.76 -38.24
C ALA A 11 -17.39 -8.23 -38.11
N LEU A 12 -18.00 -7.59 -37.08
CA LEU A 12 -17.91 -6.15 -36.85
C LEU A 12 -16.59 -5.74 -36.19
N ALA A 13 -15.79 -6.68 -35.68
CA ALA A 13 -14.59 -6.41 -34.89
C ALA A 13 -13.34 -7.14 -35.45
N GLN A 14 -13.21 -7.21 -36.78
CA GLN A 14 -12.10 -7.92 -37.44
C GLN A 14 -10.74 -7.26 -37.23
N ASP A 15 -10.71 -5.94 -37.10
CA ASP A 15 -9.47 -5.14 -36.97
C ASP A 15 -9.09 -4.82 -35.52
N THR A 16 -9.61 -5.58 -34.54
CA THR A 16 -9.28 -5.37 -33.12
C THR A 16 -8.08 -6.24 -32.69
N PRO A 17 -7.23 -5.75 -31.77
CA PRO A 17 -6.16 -6.57 -31.17
C PRO A 17 -6.67 -7.63 -30.20
N LEU A 18 -7.98 -7.70 -29.93
CA LEU A 18 -8.55 -8.64 -28.98
C LEU A 18 -8.49 -10.08 -29.51
N ALA A 19 -8.10 -11.02 -28.64
CA ALA A 19 -8.09 -12.43 -28.98
C ALA A 19 -9.51 -12.96 -29.28
N ALA A 20 -9.62 -13.92 -30.18
CA ALA A 20 -10.89 -14.48 -30.65
C ALA A 20 -11.80 -15.00 -29.50
N HIS A 21 -11.23 -15.56 -28.43
CA HIS A 21 -12.00 -16.01 -27.28
C HIS A 21 -12.62 -14.85 -26.49
N ALA A 22 -11.90 -13.73 -26.36
CA ALA A 22 -12.41 -12.52 -25.71
C ALA A 22 -13.57 -11.92 -26.51
N LEU A 23 -13.45 -11.80 -27.83
CA LEU A 23 -14.52 -11.35 -28.72
C LEU A 23 -15.76 -12.23 -28.63
N LYS A 24 -15.60 -13.57 -28.59
CA LYS A 24 -16.71 -14.51 -28.37
C LYS A 24 -17.39 -14.29 -27.02
N SER A 25 -16.63 -14.00 -25.98
CA SER A 25 -17.19 -13.68 -24.66
C SER A 25 -18.02 -12.39 -24.69
N LEU A 26 -17.50 -11.32 -25.31
CA LEU A 26 -18.22 -10.06 -25.46
C LEU A 26 -19.49 -10.21 -26.30
N ALA A 27 -19.47 -11.03 -27.38
CA ALA A 27 -20.63 -11.34 -28.15
C ALA A 27 -21.70 -12.07 -27.31
N ARG A 28 -21.32 -13.03 -26.50
CA ARG A 28 -22.24 -13.71 -25.56
C ARG A 28 -22.82 -12.74 -24.53
N THR A 29 -22.01 -11.88 -23.94
CA THR A 29 -22.46 -10.83 -23.02
C THR A 29 -23.51 -9.93 -23.68
N THR A 30 -23.28 -9.52 -24.91
CA THR A 30 -24.23 -8.73 -25.69
C THR A 30 -25.56 -9.46 -25.93
N GLN A 31 -25.50 -10.73 -26.35
CA GLN A 31 -26.68 -11.56 -26.55
C GLN A 31 -27.47 -11.79 -25.26
N ASP A 32 -26.78 -11.99 -24.13
CA ASP A 32 -27.42 -12.17 -22.84
C ASP A 32 -28.05 -10.87 -22.33
N ALA A 33 -27.46 -9.71 -22.61
CA ALA A 33 -28.06 -8.42 -22.34
C ALA A 33 -29.40 -8.25 -23.14
N CYS A 34 -29.41 -8.69 -24.38
CA CYS A 34 -30.67 -8.70 -25.17
C CYS A 34 -31.73 -9.68 -24.62
N ARG A 35 -31.32 -10.92 -24.25
CA ARG A 35 -32.21 -11.94 -23.65
C ARG A 35 -32.84 -11.48 -22.35
N ARG A 36 -32.07 -10.76 -21.55
CA ARG A 36 -32.49 -10.19 -20.26
C ARG A 36 -33.22 -8.86 -20.40
N HIS A 37 -33.49 -8.40 -21.60
CA HIS A 37 -34.16 -7.10 -21.92
C HIS A 37 -33.40 -5.87 -21.34
N LEU A 38 -32.10 -5.97 -21.10
CA LEU A 38 -31.26 -4.84 -20.67
C LEU A 38 -30.97 -3.87 -21.82
N ILE A 39 -30.94 -4.39 -23.06
CA ILE A 39 -30.82 -3.62 -24.28
C ILE A 39 -31.79 -4.18 -25.32
N PRO A 40 -32.35 -3.33 -26.20
CA PRO A 40 -33.18 -3.81 -27.33
C PRO A 40 -32.28 -4.46 -28.40
N PRO A 41 -32.76 -5.49 -29.15
CA PRO A 41 -31.96 -6.18 -30.17
C PRO A 41 -31.36 -5.28 -31.25
N HIS A 42 -32.00 -4.16 -31.58
CA HIS A 42 -31.47 -3.22 -32.58
C HIS A 42 -30.26 -2.41 -32.06
N ALA A 43 -30.02 -2.37 -30.73
CA ALA A 43 -28.85 -1.72 -30.11
C ALA A 43 -27.69 -2.69 -29.91
N ALA A 44 -27.85 -3.98 -30.21
CA ALA A 44 -26.86 -5.01 -29.90
C ALA A 44 -25.49 -4.76 -30.57
N GLU A 45 -25.48 -4.34 -31.83
CA GLU A 45 -24.26 -4.07 -32.59
C GLU A 45 -23.49 -2.91 -31.97
N ALA A 46 -24.15 -1.79 -31.68
CA ALA A 46 -23.54 -0.64 -31.02
C ALA A 46 -23.04 -0.98 -29.63
N TYR A 47 -23.79 -1.77 -28.86
CA TYR A 47 -23.38 -2.24 -27.54
C TYR A 47 -22.15 -3.16 -27.60
N PHE A 48 -22.13 -4.10 -28.57
CA PHE A 48 -20.96 -4.97 -28.80
C PHE A 48 -19.71 -4.16 -29.14
N LEU A 49 -19.80 -3.22 -30.09
CA LEU A 49 -18.69 -2.35 -30.46
C LEU A 49 -18.21 -1.47 -29.30
N ALA A 50 -19.11 -0.99 -28.46
CA ALA A 50 -18.75 -0.26 -27.25
C ALA A 50 -17.99 -1.15 -26.26
N LEU A 51 -18.36 -2.43 -26.11
CA LEU A 51 -17.62 -3.39 -25.29
C LEU A 51 -16.23 -3.70 -25.89
N VAL A 52 -16.14 -3.87 -27.20
CA VAL A 52 -14.86 -4.07 -27.92
C VAL A 52 -13.95 -2.86 -27.73
N GLY A 53 -14.48 -1.63 -27.84
CA GLY A 53 -13.74 -0.40 -27.64
C GLY A 53 -13.22 -0.19 -26.20
N LYS A 54 -13.89 -0.77 -25.20
CA LYS A 54 -13.37 -0.80 -23.82
C LYS A 54 -12.18 -1.74 -23.64
N GLY A 55 -11.95 -2.65 -24.56
CA GLY A 55 -10.93 -3.67 -24.46
C GLY A 55 -11.27 -4.76 -23.43
N VAL A 56 -10.24 -5.42 -22.90
CA VAL A 56 -10.38 -6.50 -21.92
C VAL A 56 -10.35 -6.03 -20.47
N ALA A 57 -10.16 -4.73 -20.23
CA ALA A 57 -10.13 -4.17 -18.89
C ALA A 57 -11.51 -4.30 -18.22
N SER A 58 -11.55 -4.87 -17.03
CA SER A 58 -12.78 -5.01 -16.24
C SER A 58 -13.17 -3.70 -15.54
N MET A 59 -12.23 -2.77 -15.38
CA MET A 59 -12.45 -1.49 -14.73
C MET A 59 -12.85 -0.41 -15.74
N THR A 60 -13.72 0.49 -15.31
CA THR A 60 -14.17 1.62 -16.10
C THR A 60 -13.62 2.91 -15.50
N PRO A 61 -12.97 3.78 -16.30
CA PRO A 61 -12.56 5.10 -15.83
C PRO A 61 -13.76 5.91 -15.32
N VAL A 62 -13.56 6.58 -14.19
CA VAL A 62 -14.57 7.41 -13.55
C VAL A 62 -14.00 8.79 -13.23
N LEU A 63 -14.87 9.79 -13.12
CA LEU A 63 -14.49 11.12 -12.61
C LEU A 63 -14.61 11.11 -11.08
N ASN A 64 -13.53 11.46 -10.40
CA ASN A 64 -13.57 11.62 -8.96
C ASN A 64 -14.09 13.02 -8.59
N ALA A 65 -15.38 13.12 -8.29
CA ALA A 65 -16.02 14.34 -7.82
C ALA A 65 -16.45 14.23 -6.34
N THR A 66 -15.79 13.39 -5.54
CA THR A 66 -16.15 13.11 -4.14
C THR A 66 -15.62 14.17 -3.17
N GLY A 67 -14.67 15.02 -3.58
CA GLY A 67 -13.95 15.94 -2.68
C GLY A 67 -12.81 15.25 -1.90
N VAL A 68 -12.56 13.95 -2.12
CA VAL A 68 -11.47 13.18 -1.47
C VAL A 68 -10.50 12.73 -2.55
N VAL A 69 -9.30 13.29 -2.58
CA VAL A 69 -8.28 13.00 -3.60
C VAL A 69 -7.84 11.53 -3.53
N VAL A 70 -7.54 11.03 -2.34
CA VAL A 70 -7.14 9.63 -2.08
C VAL A 70 -8.36 8.82 -1.65
N HIS A 71 -9.30 8.63 -2.57
CA HIS A 71 -10.54 7.90 -2.28
C HIS A 71 -10.41 6.41 -2.58
N THR A 72 -10.61 5.56 -1.58
CA THR A 72 -10.42 4.11 -1.66
C THR A 72 -11.22 3.45 -2.79
N ASN A 73 -12.51 3.83 -2.96
CA ASN A 73 -13.41 3.17 -3.92
C ASN A 73 -13.13 3.53 -5.39
N VAL A 74 -12.31 4.56 -5.65
CA VAL A 74 -11.99 5.02 -7.01
C VAL A 74 -10.49 4.89 -7.33
N GLY A 75 -9.79 4.01 -6.61
CA GLY A 75 -8.41 3.63 -6.92
C GLY A 75 -7.33 4.41 -6.17
N ARG A 76 -7.71 5.24 -5.18
CA ARG A 76 -6.79 6.06 -4.38
C ARG A 76 -6.08 7.13 -5.22
N ALA A 77 -4.74 7.30 -5.09
CA ALA A 77 -4.00 8.28 -5.86
C ALA A 77 -3.89 7.88 -7.35
N ALA A 78 -4.14 8.83 -8.23
CA ALA A 78 -3.81 8.66 -9.65
C ALA A 78 -2.29 8.78 -9.85
N LEU A 79 -1.73 7.97 -10.76
CA LEU A 79 -0.32 8.04 -11.10
C LEU A 79 -0.03 9.28 -11.97
N ALA A 80 1.15 9.87 -11.79
CA ALA A 80 1.67 10.86 -12.72
C ALA A 80 1.91 10.24 -14.11
N PRO A 81 1.80 11.02 -15.20
CA PRO A 81 2.05 10.49 -16.56
C PRO A 81 3.38 9.76 -16.68
N GLU A 82 4.45 10.31 -16.11
CA GLU A 82 5.81 9.72 -16.13
C GLU A 82 5.86 8.37 -15.41
N ALA A 83 5.05 8.18 -14.35
CA ALA A 83 4.95 6.91 -13.66
C ALA A 83 4.16 5.87 -14.48
N VAL A 84 3.16 6.31 -15.24
CA VAL A 84 2.43 5.45 -16.19
C VAL A 84 3.38 4.99 -17.30
N ASP A 85 4.15 5.89 -17.89
CA ASP A 85 5.12 5.56 -18.93
C ASP A 85 6.15 4.54 -18.40
N ALA A 86 6.70 4.76 -17.22
CA ALA A 86 7.61 3.81 -16.57
C ALA A 86 7.00 2.43 -16.31
N LEU A 87 5.70 2.35 -16.00
CA LEU A 87 4.99 1.07 -15.88
C LEU A 87 4.87 0.35 -17.22
N VAL A 88 4.60 1.10 -18.30
CA VAL A 88 4.52 0.53 -19.66
C VAL A 88 5.89 -0.02 -20.08
N ASP A 89 6.97 0.73 -19.85
CA ASP A 89 8.33 0.29 -20.13
C ASP A 89 8.70 -0.97 -19.32
N ALA A 90 8.35 -1.00 -18.04
CA ALA A 90 8.61 -2.14 -17.16
C ALA A 90 7.75 -3.38 -17.47
N ALA A 91 6.69 -3.26 -18.27
CA ALA A 91 5.85 -4.40 -18.66
C ALA A 91 6.53 -5.34 -19.67
N GLY A 92 7.64 -4.91 -20.30
CA GLY A 92 8.46 -5.72 -21.19
C GLY A 92 9.54 -6.55 -20.46
N TYR A 93 10.51 -7.01 -21.22
CA TYR A 93 11.72 -7.63 -20.65
C TYR A 93 12.66 -6.55 -20.15
N VAL A 94 12.97 -6.56 -18.85
CA VAL A 94 13.84 -5.59 -18.19
C VAL A 94 14.86 -6.29 -17.27
N ASP A 95 15.90 -5.59 -16.87
CA ASP A 95 17.04 -6.10 -16.11
C ASP A 95 16.81 -6.25 -14.59
N VAL A 96 15.62 -6.67 -14.20
CA VAL A 96 15.20 -6.77 -12.77
C VAL A 96 16.23 -7.43 -11.86
N GLU A 97 16.87 -8.51 -12.33
CA GLU A 97 17.92 -9.25 -11.61
C GLU A 97 19.09 -9.57 -12.54
N MET A 98 19.40 -8.70 -13.48
CA MET A 98 20.50 -8.87 -14.40
C MET A 98 21.48 -7.70 -14.31
N ASP A 99 22.75 -7.99 -14.29
CA ASP A 99 23.84 -7.02 -14.51
C ASP A 99 24.10 -6.96 -16.02
N LEU A 100 23.77 -5.86 -16.66
CA LEU A 100 23.89 -5.68 -18.11
C LEU A 100 25.35 -5.68 -18.60
N ALA A 101 26.30 -5.28 -17.75
CA ALA A 101 27.72 -5.25 -18.12
C ALA A 101 28.33 -6.67 -18.18
N THR A 102 27.87 -7.55 -17.30
CA THR A 102 28.43 -8.92 -17.17
C THR A 102 27.52 -10.00 -17.73
N GLY A 103 26.24 -9.70 -17.99
CA GLY A 103 25.21 -10.66 -18.37
C GLY A 103 24.86 -11.67 -17.25
N ARG A 104 25.32 -11.44 -16.01
CA ARG A 104 25.11 -12.35 -14.88
C ARG A 104 23.95 -11.88 -14.01
N ARG A 105 23.41 -12.82 -13.22
CA ARG A 105 22.41 -12.50 -12.21
C ARG A 105 22.95 -11.51 -11.20
N SER A 106 22.22 -10.40 -11.00
CA SER A 106 22.50 -9.40 -9.97
C SER A 106 21.60 -9.58 -8.75
N ARG A 107 21.95 -8.91 -7.65
CA ARG A 107 21.12 -8.79 -6.46
C ARG A 107 20.42 -7.43 -6.37
N ASN A 108 20.33 -6.70 -7.50
CA ASN A 108 19.89 -5.31 -7.56
C ASN A 108 18.36 -5.15 -7.70
N ARG A 109 17.59 -6.21 -7.44
CA ARG A 109 16.12 -6.11 -7.45
C ARG A 109 15.65 -4.96 -6.56
N GLY A 110 14.88 -4.02 -7.14
CA GLY A 110 14.36 -2.85 -6.45
C GLY A 110 15.39 -1.72 -6.20
N ALA A 111 16.62 -1.82 -6.75
CA ALA A 111 17.66 -0.82 -6.53
C ALA A 111 17.25 0.59 -7.00
N GLY A 112 16.53 0.70 -8.12
CA GLY A 112 16.01 1.98 -8.63
C GLY A 112 15.04 2.63 -7.66
N ALA A 113 14.02 1.90 -7.21
CA ALA A 113 13.05 2.39 -6.22
C ALA A 113 13.73 2.75 -4.89
N ARG A 114 14.65 1.90 -4.41
CA ARG A 114 15.45 2.17 -3.21
C ARG A 114 16.24 3.48 -3.35
N GLY A 115 16.95 3.67 -4.46
CA GLY A 115 17.73 4.89 -4.72
C GLY A 115 16.84 6.14 -4.75
N ALA A 116 15.70 6.09 -5.43
CA ALA A 116 14.75 7.20 -5.52
C ALA A 116 14.17 7.55 -4.13
N LEU A 117 13.81 6.55 -3.32
CA LEU A 117 13.28 6.76 -1.96
C LEU A 117 14.33 7.41 -1.04
N LEU A 118 15.59 6.97 -1.09
CA LEU A 118 16.67 7.55 -0.30
C LEU A 118 16.99 8.98 -0.74
N ALA A 119 16.94 9.27 -2.04
CA ALA A 119 17.09 10.63 -2.56
C ALA A 119 15.94 11.56 -2.11
N ALA A 120 14.71 11.04 -2.07
CA ALA A 120 13.53 11.78 -1.64
C ALA A 120 13.43 11.94 -0.10
N CYS A 121 13.96 10.99 0.67
CA CYS A 121 14.00 11.00 2.13
C CYS A 121 15.41 10.73 2.66
N PRO A 122 16.33 11.73 2.64
CA PRO A 122 17.73 11.57 3.08
C PRO A 122 17.90 11.27 4.59
N ALA A 123 16.83 11.32 5.35
CA ALA A 123 16.84 10.90 6.77
C ALA A 123 16.88 9.37 6.93
N ALA A 124 16.53 8.62 5.90
CA ALA A 124 16.62 7.18 5.88
C ALA A 124 18.01 6.70 5.46
N GLU A 125 18.52 5.66 6.13
CA GLU A 125 19.79 5.02 5.77
C GLU A 125 19.59 3.91 4.73
N ASP A 126 18.40 3.27 4.73
CA ASP A 126 18.03 2.23 3.78
C ASP A 126 16.52 2.23 3.51
N ALA A 127 16.12 1.56 2.43
CA ALA A 127 14.73 1.42 2.00
C ALA A 127 14.44 -0.01 1.52
N LEU A 128 13.20 -0.44 1.72
CA LEU A 128 12.64 -1.69 1.19
C LEU A 128 11.22 -1.43 0.68
N VAL A 129 10.87 -2.04 -0.45
CA VAL A 129 9.52 -1.98 -1.03
C VAL A 129 8.95 -3.39 -1.07
N VAL A 130 7.71 -3.51 -0.61
CA VAL A 130 6.91 -4.74 -0.58
C VAL A 130 5.55 -4.50 -1.24
N ASN A 131 4.69 -5.51 -1.31
CA ASN A 131 3.45 -5.47 -2.10
C ASN A 131 2.44 -4.40 -1.66
N ASN A 132 2.34 -4.12 -0.35
CA ASN A 132 1.40 -3.14 0.20
C ASN A 132 1.76 -2.78 1.66
N GLY A 133 1.10 -1.76 2.21
CA GLY A 133 1.34 -1.30 3.59
C GLY A 133 1.07 -2.38 4.64
N ALA A 134 0.05 -3.22 4.46
CA ALA A 134 -0.24 -4.33 5.38
C ALA A 134 0.90 -5.37 5.39
N GLY A 135 1.46 -5.70 4.21
CA GLY A 135 2.65 -6.55 4.10
C GLY A 135 3.89 -5.93 4.74
N ALA A 136 4.06 -4.60 4.62
CA ALA A 136 5.14 -3.89 5.31
C ALA A 136 5.02 -3.99 6.83
N LEU A 137 3.82 -3.78 7.36
CA LEU A 137 3.54 -3.86 8.80
C LEU A 137 3.72 -5.29 9.34
N LEU A 138 3.21 -6.29 8.60
CA LEU A 138 3.40 -7.70 8.94
C LEU A 138 4.88 -8.07 8.99
N LEU A 139 5.63 -7.71 7.95
CA LEU A 139 7.06 -7.98 7.85
C LEU A 139 7.85 -7.29 8.95
N ALA A 140 7.54 -6.03 9.28
CA ALA A 140 8.21 -5.27 10.32
C ALA A 140 8.05 -5.94 11.68
N ASN A 141 6.82 -6.30 12.07
CA ASN A 141 6.55 -6.97 13.33
C ASN A 141 7.20 -8.37 13.39
N ALA A 142 7.09 -9.16 12.32
CA ALA A 142 7.71 -10.49 12.27
C ALA A 142 9.24 -10.42 12.36
N ALA A 143 9.89 -9.48 11.65
CA ALA A 143 11.36 -9.40 11.65
C ALA A 143 11.94 -8.78 12.90
N LEU A 144 11.24 -7.88 13.59
CA LEU A 144 11.76 -7.11 14.71
C LEU A 144 11.27 -7.61 16.08
N ALA A 145 10.16 -8.36 16.12
CA ALA A 145 9.53 -8.77 17.38
C ALA A 145 8.98 -10.21 17.37
N GLU A 146 9.41 -11.08 16.43
CA GLU A 146 8.92 -12.46 16.35
C GLU A 146 8.98 -13.19 17.69
N HIS A 147 7.88 -13.84 18.06
CA HIS A 147 7.71 -14.56 19.35
C HIS A 147 7.87 -13.68 20.58
N SER A 148 7.66 -12.37 20.45
CA SER A 148 7.80 -11.41 21.54
C SER A 148 6.58 -10.46 21.61
N ARG A 149 6.67 -9.46 22.48
CA ARG A 149 5.61 -8.51 22.76
C ARG A 149 5.84 -7.21 21.99
N VAL A 150 4.77 -6.67 21.40
CA VAL A 150 4.74 -5.38 20.72
C VAL A 150 3.78 -4.45 21.46
N LEU A 151 4.29 -3.33 21.92
CA LEU A 151 3.49 -2.32 22.63
C LEU A 151 2.83 -1.37 21.64
N ILE A 152 1.53 -1.14 21.80
CA ILE A 152 0.76 -0.19 21.00
C ILE A 152 -0.21 0.59 21.87
N SER A 153 -0.43 1.86 21.55
CA SER A 153 -1.49 2.65 22.20
C SER A 153 -2.86 2.10 21.87
N ARG A 154 -3.73 1.97 22.88
CA ARG A 154 -5.12 1.60 22.70
C ARG A 154 -5.88 2.57 21.78
N GLY A 155 -5.49 3.84 21.77
CA GLY A 155 -6.02 4.85 20.84
C GLY A 155 -5.56 4.72 19.38
N GLU A 156 -4.57 3.85 19.11
CA GLU A 156 -4.00 3.62 17.78
C GLU A 156 -4.45 2.27 17.17
N LEU A 157 -5.33 1.54 17.85
CA LEU A 157 -5.96 0.33 17.33
C LEU A 157 -7.10 0.70 16.40
N ILE A 158 -6.86 0.58 15.11
CA ILE A 158 -7.78 1.05 14.08
C ILE A 158 -8.33 -0.10 13.22
N GLU A 159 -9.55 0.11 12.73
CA GLU A 159 -10.14 -0.67 11.64
C GLU A 159 -10.06 0.14 10.34
N ILE A 160 -9.54 -0.45 9.29
CA ILE A 160 -9.35 0.20 7.99
C ILE A 160 -10.15 -0.54 6.91
N GLY A 161 -10.97 0.21 6.16
CA GLY A 161 -11.73 -0.35 5.04
C GLY A 161 -12.72 -1.44 5.47
N ALA A 162 -12.96 -2.41 4.62
CA ALA A 162 -14.00 -3.44 4.76
C ALA A 162 -13.78 -4.45 5.94
N GLY A 163 -13.65 -3.94 7.17
CA GLY A 163 -13.49 -4.78 8.36
C GLY A 163 -12.07 -5.26 8.63
N PHE A 164 -11.07 -4.66 7.97
CA PHE A 164 -9.65 -4.98 8.25
C PHE A 164 -9.22 -4.33 9.57
N ARG A 165 -8.89 -5.17 10.55
CA ARG A 165 -8.45 -4.74 11.88
C ARG A 165 -6.96 -4.92 12.05
N LEU A 166 -6.31 -3.86 12.50
CA LEU A 166 -4.87 -3.83 12.71
C LEU A 166 -4.37 -4.89 13.70
N PRO A 167 -5.02 -5.12 14.86
CA PRO A 167 -4.59 -6.14 15.80
C PRO A 167 -4.48 -7.54 15.19
N GLU A 168 -5.50 -7.96 14.44
CA GLU A 168 -5.53 -9.30 13.82
C GLU A 168 -4.36 -9.50 12.83
N LEU A 169 -3.99 -8.46 12.08
CA LEU A 169 -2.83 -8.51 11.20
C LEU A 169 -1.52 -8.61 11.98
N ILE A 170 -1.35 -7.79 13.02
CA ILE A 170 -0.11 -7.75 13.82
C ILE A 170 0.10 -9.09 14.53
N GLU A 171 -0.93 -9.64 15.14
CA GLU A 171 -0.86 -10.95 15.81
C GLU A 171 -0.55 -12.10 14.86
N SER A 172 -0.95 -11.98 13.58
CA SER A 172 -0.58 -12.97 12.55
C SER A 172 0.92 -13.03 12.27
N ALA A 173 1.69 -12.01 12.68
CA ALA A 173 3.16 -12.01 12.66
C ALA A 173 3.79 -12.84 13.81
N ARG A 174 2.99 -13.60 14.56
CA ARG A 174 3.42 -14.39 15.73
C ARG A 174 3.99 -13.53 16.86
N VAL A 175 3.46 -12.34 17.05
CA VAL A 175 3.77 -11.46 18.15
C VAL A 175 2.58 -11.40 19.12
N GLU A 176 2.85 -11.10 20.38
CA GLU A 176 1.83 -10.76 21.37
C GLU A 176 1.61 -9.25 21.35
N LEU A 177 0.40 -8.81 21.00
CA LEU A 177 0.07 -7.38 21.02
C LEU A 177 -0.29 -6.95 22.44
N VAL A 178 0.41 -5.95 22.96
CA VAL A 178 0.16 -5.40 24.30
C VAL A 178 -0.34 -3.97 24.18
N GLU A 179 -1.61 -3.80 24.50
CA GLU A 179 -2.29 -2.50 24.50
C GLU A 179 -1.92 -1.68 25.72
N VAL A 180 -1.50 -0.43 25.53
CA VAL A 180 -1.16 0.49 26.62
C VAL A 180 -2.04 1.74 26.60
N GLY A 181 -2.22 2.35 27.78
CA GLY A 181 -3.04 3.57 27.94
C GLY A 181 -4.52 3.35 27.79
N ALA A 182 -5.21 4.39 27.34
CA ALA A 182 -6.66 4.40 27.09
C ALA A 182 -6.96 4.92 25.68
N THR A 183 -8.19 4.73 25.20
CA THR A 183 -8.63 5.08 23.84
C THR A 183 -8.30 6.53 23.46
N ASN A 184 -8.47 7.47 24.39
CA ASN A 184 -8.27 8.90 24.13
C ASN A 184 -7.00 9.46 24.77
N ARG A 185 -6.33 8.72 25.66
CA ARG A 185 -5.12 9.18 26.33
C ARG A 185 -4.13 8.06 26.54
N THR A 186 -2.93 8.23 25.98
CA THR A 186 -1.79 7.35 26.22
C THR A 186 -0.58 8.21 26.52
N HIS A 187 0.05 7.96 27.64
CA HIS A 187 1.20 8.71 28.13
C HIS A 187 2.46 7.89 28.05
N PRO A 188 3.67 8.50 28.01
CA PRO A 188 4.94 7.75 28.01
C PRO A 188 5.06 6.72 29.12
N HIS A 189 4.58 7.02 30.33
CA HIS A 189 4.62 6.10 31.46
C HIS A 189 3.77 4.82 31.27
N ASP A 190 2.78 4.84 30.37
CA ASP A 190 2.00 3.64 30.06
C ASP A 190 2.85 2.62 29.29
N TYR A 191 3.68 3.11 28.35
CA TYR A 191 4.66 2.30 27.65
C TYR A 191 5.78 1.83 28.58
N GLU A 192 6.32 2.72 29.42
CA GLU A 192 7.39 2.41 30.40
C GLU A 192 7.00 1.22 31.28
N ARG A 193 5.79 1.23 31.84
CA ARG A 193 5.29 0.14 32.70
C ARG A 193 5.18 -1.20 31.98
N ALA A 194 4.96 -1.20 30.66
CA ALA A 194 4.77 -2.40 29.86
C ALA A 194 6.04 -2.87 29.15
N ALA A 195 7.12 -2.08 29.17
CA ALA A 195 8.31 -2.26 28.35
C ALA A 195 9.09 -3.54 28.68
N SER A 196 9.06 -3.99 29.93
CA SER A 196 9.76 -5.22 30.34
C SER A 196 9.28 -6.44 29.57
N GLY A 197 10.21 -7.13 28.88
CA GLY A 197 9.92 -8.31 28.07
C GLY A 197 9.24 -8.03 26.72
N ALA A 198 9.14 -6.77 26.30
CA ALA A 198 8.78 -6.40 24.95
C ALA A 198 10.00 -6.37 24.02
N SER A 199 9.81 -6.40 22.71
CA SER A 199 10.87 -6.24 21.70
C SER A 199 10.64 -5.03 20.80
N ALA A 200 9.42 -4.51 20.73
CA ALA A 200 9.13 -3.34 19.89
C ALA A 200 8.01 -2.47 20.49
N ILE A 201 8.07 -1.20 20.11
CA ILE A 201 6.98 -0.24 20.21
C ILE A 201 6.50 0.02 18.80
N LEU A 202 5.19 -0.10 18.58
CA LEU A 202 4.52 0.27 17.35
C LEU A 202 3.70 1.54 17.58
N LYS A 203 4.03 2.59 16.85
CA LYS A 203 3.28 3.84 16.78
C LYS A 203 2.52 3.86 15.47
N VAL A 204 1.18 4.03 15.53
CA VAL A 204 0.32 4.06 14.34
C VAL A 204 -0.39 5.41 14.26
N HIS A 205 -0.31 6.03 13.08
CA HIS A 205 -1.10 7.24 12.80
C HIS A 205 -2.48 6.85 12.24
N PRO A 206 -3.59 7.28 12.89
CA PRO A 206 -4.93 7.06 12.37
C PRO A 206 -5.21 8.00 11.19
N SER A 207 -4.76 7.61 9.99
CA SER A 207 -4.76 8.44 8.78
C SER A 207 -6.15 8.71 8.17
N ASN A 208 -7.19 8.00 8.62
CA ASN A 208 -8.55 8.06 8.05
C ASN A 208 -9.61 8.69 8.99
N TYR A 209 -9.22 9.07 10.21
CA TYR A 209 -10.08 9.80 11.15
C TYR A 209 -9.24 10.65 12.12
N ARG A 210 -9.89 11.55 12.83
CA ARG A 210 -9.26 12.38 13.88
C ARG A 210 -10.05 12.28 15.17
N VAL A 211 -9.33 12.26 16.30
CA VAL A 211 -9.91 12.34 17.64
C VAL A 211 -9.65 13.72 18.23
N HIS A 212 -10.69 14.39 18.67
CA HIS A 212 -10.62 15.72 19.25
C HIS A 212 -11.15 15.72 20.70
N GLY A 213 -10.73 16.71 21.49
CA GLY A 213 -11.18 16.94 22.86
C GLY A 213 -10.12 16.57 23.89
N PHE A 214 -10.48 15.80 24.89
CA PHE A 214 -9.56 15.40 25.98
C PHE A 214 -8.64 14.26 25.52
N THR A 215 -7.71 14.55 24.64
CA THR A 215 -6.76 13.59 24.07
C THR A 215 -5.33 13.82 24.55
N ALA A 216 -4.54 12.77 24.58
CA ALA A 216 -3.08 12.82 24.74
C ALA A 216 -2.45 11.60 24.05
N GLU A 217 -1.32 11.82 23.39
CA GLU A 217 -0.54 10.75 22.76
C GLU A 217 0.94 10.87 23.11
N ALA A 218 1.66 9.75 23.11
CA ALA A 218 3.11 9.74 23.20
C ALA A 218 3.73 9.96 21.83
N GLY A 219 4.51 11.01 21.67
CA GLY A 219 5.22 11.33 20.42
C GLY A 219 6.43 10.43 20.19
N VAL A 220 6.88 10.32 18.93
CA VAL A 220 8.00 9.46 18.51
C VAL A 220 9.27 9.70 19.34
N ALA A 221 9.64 10.96 19.60
CA ALA A 221 10.82 11.29 20.39
C ALA A 221 10.71 10.80 21.85
N GLN A 222 9.51 10.86 22.45
CA GLN A 222 9.28 10.33 23.79
C GLN A 222 9.38 8.80 23.81
N LEU A 223 8.80 8.15 22.79
CA LEU A 223 8.88 6.69 22.63
C LEU A 223 10.31 6.21 22.37
N ARG A 224 11.14 7.02 21.68
CA ARG A 224 12.56 6.71 21.47
C ARG A 224 13.31 6.58 22.78
N HIS A 225 13.08 7.50 23.74
CA HIS A 225 13.74 7.40 25.06
C HIS A 225 13.39 6.11 25.81
N ILE A 226 12.13 5.67 25.72
CA ILE A 226 11.70 4.40 26.33
C ILE A 226 12.32 3.22 25.59
N ALA A 227 12.30 3.27 24.26
CA ALA A 227 12.87 2.22 23.44
C ALA A 227 14.37 2.07 23.65
N ASP A 228 15.12 3.16 23.85
CA ASP A 228 16.55 3.14 24.19
C ASP A 228 16.80 2.52 25.57
N ALA A 229 15.98 2.90 26.57
CA ALA A 229 16.14 2.40 27.94
C ALA A 229 15.88 0.88 28.07
N HIS A 230 15.05 0.33 27.17
CA HIS A 230 14.62 -1.07 27.20
C HIS A 230 15.07 -1.90 25.97
N GLU A 231 15.95 -1.35 25.13
CA GLU A 231 16.48 -1.99 23.91
C GLU A 231 15.38 -2.45 22.94
N LEU A 232 14.28 -1.64 22.80
CA LEU A 232 13.15 -1.94 21.93
C LEU A 232 13.34 -1.34 20.53
N SER A 233 12.84 -2.02 19.51
CA SER A 233 12.70 -1.44 18.18
C SER A 233 11.51 -0.46 18.16
N LEU A 234 11.67 0.72 17.54
CA LEU A 234 10.61 1.70 17.37
C LEU A 234 10.12 1.71 15.91
N ILE A 235 8.93 1.17 15.69
CA ILE A 235 8.25 1.06 14.41
C ILE A 235 7.20 2.16 14.34
N VAL A 236 7.20 2.95 13.26
CA VAL A 236 6.20 4.01 13.04
C VAL A 236 5.46 3.74 11.74
N ASP A 237 4.14 3.56 11.81
CA ASP A 237 3.24 3.45 10.65
C ASP A 237 2.54 4.80 10.45
N THR A 238 2.94 5.55 9.42
CA THR A 238 2.30 6.80 9.04
C THR A 238 1.12 6.60 8.09
N GLY A 239 1.01 5.44 7.49
CA GLY A 239 -0.09 5.04 6.61
C GLY A 239 -0.17 5.77 5.27
N SER A 240 -0.02 7.08 5.24
CA SER A 240 -0.34 7.95 4.10
C SER A 240 0.81 8.13 3.08
N GLY A 241 2.06 8.10 3.50
CA GLY A 241 3.23 8.17 2.61
C GLY A 241 3.76 9.56 2.32
N LEU A 242 3.54 10.52 3.21
CA LEU A 242 4.22 11.80 3.14
C LEU A 242 5.70 11.62 3.51
N LEU A 243 6.61 11.99 2.60
CA LEU A 243 8.05 11.78 2.81
C LEU A 243 8.72 12.90 3.60
N ARG A 244 8.23 14.12 3.44
CA ARG A 244 8.74 15.35 4.07
C ARG A 244 7.57 16.23 4.50
N PRO A 245 7.74 17.14 5.48
CA PRO A 245 6.70 18.08 5.85
C PRO A 245 6.19 18.87 4.65
N ASP A 246 4.87 19.00 4.54
CA ASP A 246 4.21 19.80 3.51
C ASP A 246 3.36 20.88 4.18
N PRO A 247 3.58 22.18 3.87
CA PRO A 247 2.77 23.28 4.43
C PRO A 247 1.27 23.18 4.13
N ALA A 248 0.87 22.48 3.07
CA ALA A 248 -0.53 22.23 2.75
C ALA A 248 -1.17 21.15 3.64
N LEU A 249 -0.36 20.33 4.31
CA LEU A 249 -0.76 19.20 5.16
C LEU A 249 -0.06 19.29 6.55
N PRO A 250 -0.25 20.36 7.31
CA PRO A 250 0.54 20.63 8.50
C PRO A 250 0.35 19.60 9.64
N ASP A 251 -0.78 18.91 9.65
CA ASP A 251 -1.12 17.90 10.67
C ASP A 251 -0.80 16.45 10.22
N GLU A 252 -0.31 16.28 8.99
CA GLU A 252 0.01 14.95 8.47
C GLU A 252 1.44 14.56 8.84
N PRO A 253 1.65 13.40 9.49
CA PRO A 253 2.99 12.95 9.84
C PRO A 253 3.76 12.55 8.58
N ASP A 254 5.05 12.86 8.57
CA ASP A 254 5.95 12.52 7.48
C ASP A 254 7.10 11.61 7.94
N ALA A 255 7.66 10.87 6.99
CA ALA A 255 8.73 9.91 7.25
C ALA A 255 10.01 10.58 7.75
N THR A 256 10.38 11.74 7.21
CA THR A 256 11.62 12.46 7.58
C THR A 256 11.59 12.90 9.04
N THR A 257 10.47 13.47 9.49
CA THR A 257 10.29 13.91 10.88
C THR A 257 10.30 12.73 11.84
N ALA A 258 9.60 11.64 11.51
CA ALA A 258 9.56 10.44 12.34
C ALA A 258 10.96 9.78 12.48
N LEU A 259 11.72 9.66 11.39
CA LEU A 259 13.09 9.13 11.42
C LEU A 259 14.04 10.02 12.23
N ARG A 260 13.97 11.34 12.06
CA ARG A 260 14.77 12.30 12.85
C ARG A 260 14.41 12.28 14.32
N ALA A 261 13.16 11.98 14.67
CA ALA A 261 12.71 11.79 16.04
C ALA A 261 13.14 10.44 16.64
N GLY A 262 13.80 9.57 15.86
CA GLY A 262 14.41 8.34 16.31
C GLY A 262 13.66 7.05 16.00
N ALA A 263 12.71 7.05 15.07
CA ALA A 263 12.14 5.80 14.57
C ALA A 263 13.23 4.92 13.95
N ASP A 264 13.23 3.62 14.28
CA ASP A 264 14.13 2.65 13.63
C ASP A 264 13.63 2.34 12.22
N ILE A 265 12.31 2.26 12.04
CA ILE A 265 11.64 2.16 10.75
C ILE A 265 10.39 3.04 10.72
N VAL A 266 10.12 3.59 9.54
CA VAL A 266 8.84 4.20 9.17
C VAL A 266 8.28 3.43 7.99
N LEU A 267 7.00 3.10 8.04
CA LEU A 267 6.32 2.39 6.95
C LEU A 267 5.01 3.08 6.55
N PHE A 268 4.63 2.90 5.29
CA PHE A 268 3.41 3.49 4.72
C PHE A 268 3.03 2.84 3.38
N SER A 269 1.83 3.18 2.89
CA SER A 269 1.33 2.73 1.58
C SER A 269 1.79 3.65 0.45
N GLY A 270 2.25 3.09 -0.66
CA GLY A 270 2.76 3.86 -1.80
C GLY A 270 1.67 4.52 -2.66
N ASP A 271 0.45 4.00 -2.63
CA ASP A 271 -0.69 4.42 -3.45
C ASP A 271 -1.60 5.47 -2.80
N LYS A 272 -1.08 6.20 -1.81
CA LYS A 272 -1.77 7.30 -1.15
C LYS A 272 -1.07 8.64 -1.44
N LEU A 273 -0.60 9.38 -0.44
CA LEU A 273 0.04 10.69 -0.63
C LEU A 273 1.35 10.62 -1.43
N LEU A 274 2.05 9.49 -1.41
CA LEU A 274 3.22 9.31 -2.28
C LEU A 274 2.86 9.38 -3.78
N GLY A 275 1.61 9.04 -4.15
CA GLY A 275 1.17 9.07 -5.55
C GLY A 275 1.77 7.98 -6.43
N GLY A 276 2.26 6.91 -5.83
CA GLY A 276 2.84 5.76 -6.51
C GLY A 276 1.85 4.63 -6.76
N PRO A 277 2.29 3.49 -7.33
CA PRO A 277 1.49 2.28 -7.39
C PRO A 277 1.27 1.70 -6.00
N GLN A 278 0.34 0.73 -5.88
CA GLN A 278 0.19 -0.02 -4.64
C GLN A 278 1.52 -0.66 -4.25
N ALA A 279 2.03 -0.28 -3.09
CA ALA A 279 3.25 -0.78 -2.49
C ALA A 279 3.21 -0.56 -0.98
N GLY A 280 3.97 -1.34 -0.23
CA GLY A 280 4.39 -1.02 1.13
C GLY A 280 5.82 -0.48 1.08
N VAL A 281 6.01 0.74 1.54
CA VAL A 281 7.32 1.36 1.61
C VAL A 281 7.81 1.31 3.05
N ILE A 282 9.05 0.91 3.23
CA ILE A 282 9.75 0.86 4.51
C ILE A 282 11.02 1.68 4.39
N LEU A 283 11.17 2.68 5.23
CA LEU A 283 12.35 3.55 5.33
C LEU A 283 12.92 3.43 6.74
N GLY A 284 14.23 3.43 6.90
CA GLY A 284 14.77 3.37 8.26
C GLY A 284 16.27 3.21 8.35
N ARG A 285 16.69 2.78 9.51
CA ARG A 285 18.09 2.45 9.81
C ARG A 285 18.51 1.23 8.98
N LYS A 286 19.75 1.24 8.54
CA LYS A 286 20.29 0.19 7.66
C LYS A 286 20.21 -1.21 8.29
N ASP A 287 20.55 -1.33 9.57
CA ASP A 287 20.51 -2.58 10.31
C ASP A 287 19.08 -3.14 10.46
N ALA A 288 18.11 -2.27 10.75
CA ALA A 288 16.71 -2.64 10.87
C ALA A 288 16.15 -3.10 9.51
N VAL A 289 16.33 -2.30 8.46
CA VAL A 289 15.87 -2.66 7.10
C VAL A 289 16.52 -3.94 6.60
N GLU A 290 17.79 -4.19 6.90
CA GLU A 290 18.48 -5.41 6.53
C GLU A 290 17.92 -6.66 7.25
N ARG A 291 17.51 -6.53 8.52
CA ARG A 291 16.78 -7.61 9.23
C ARG A 291 15.49 -7.97 8.50
N LEU A 292 14.71 -6.97 8.09
CA LEU A 292 13.48 -7.18 7.32
C LEU A 292 13.77 -7.86 5.98
N ARG A 293 14.79 -7.40 5.24
CA ARG A 293 15.17 -7.94 3.93
C ARG A 293 15.58 -9.41 4.01
N ARG A 294 16.19 -9.83 5.10
CA ARG A 294 16.62 -11.22 5.34
C ARG A 294 15.51 -12.14 5.84
N HIS A 295 14.44 -11.57 6.37
CA HIS A 295 13.33 -12.36 6.89
C HIS A 295 12.63 -13.15 5.77
N PRO A 296 12.24 -14.43 5.96
CA PRO A 296 11.61 -15.24 4.92
C PRO A 296 10.36 -14.60 4.31
N LEU A 297 9.55 -13.89 5.10
CA LEU A 297 8.36 -13.17 4.63
C LEU A 297 8.67 -12.08 3.60
N ALA A 298 9.89 -11.53 3.56
CA ALA A 298 10.26 -10.52 2.56
C ALA A 298 10.18 -11.01 1.10
N ARG A 299 10.07 -12.33 0.90
CA ARG A 299 9.83 -12.92 -0.42
C ARG A 299 8.36 -13.19 -0.72
N ALA A 300 7.52 -13.12 0.29
CA ALA A 300 6.09 -13.42 0.17
C ALA A 300 5.23 -12.14 0.11
N VAL A 301 5.76 -11.01 0.58
CA VAL A 301 5.07 -9.72 0.67
C VAL A 301 5.66 -8.69 -0.28
#